data_8f1b3f382eafc6d116a02f6e7f200269
#
_entry.id   8f1b3f382eafc6d116a02f6e7f200269
#
_cell.length_a   1.000
_cell.length_b   1.000
_cell.length_c   1.000
_cell.angle_alpha   90.00
_cell.angle_beta   90.00
_cell.angle_gamma   90.00
#
_symmetry.space_group_name_H-M   'P 1'
#
loop_
_entity.id
_entity.type
_entity.pdbx_description
1 polymer ?
#
loop_
_entity_poly.entity_id
_entity_poly.type
_entity_poly.pdbx_seq_one_letter_code
_entity_poly.pdbx_strand_id
1 'polypeptide(L)'
;MKKDMTLNRKRVFLEKFFHVLFLLAALFAVISVALIIIFIFGKGLAPFFPNNQFGTYNFVDFITGLKWTPQSGDYGIGYMIISSILATLGAIVIGVPIALLTSVFIAEVAPKPLANIVRPAVELLAAIPSVLYGVFGFAVITPLVKQISPYPSGDSLLAVIAVLTIMILPTIVAVVETSIRAVPQSYKEGSLALGASKMQTIFKVVLPAAKSGILTGVILGVGRAIGETMAVILV
;
A
#
# COMPACT_ATOMS: atom_id res chain seq x y z
N MET A 1 26.31 -4.07 -49.60
CA MET A 1 24.85 -4.11 -49.74
C MET A 1 24.18 -5.40 -49.24
N LYS A 2 24.72 -6.63 -49.43
CA LYS A 2 24.10 -7.88 -48.91
C LYS A 2 24.19 -8.05 -47.36
N LYS A 3 25.21 -7.48 -46.71
CA LYS A 3 25.44 -7.63 -45.26
C LYS A 3 24.41 -6.85 -44.41
N ASP A 4 23.93 -5.72 -44.91
CA ASP A 4 22.95 -4.88 -44.20
C ASP A 4 21.51 -5.46 -44.26
N MET A 5 21.19 -6.17 -45.37
CA MET A 5 19.88 -6.84 -45.49
C MET A 5 19.72 -8.05 -44.57
N THR A 6 20.78 -8.78 -44.28
CA THR A 6 20.74 -9.93 -43.37
C THR A 6 20.69 -9.51 -41.91
N LEU A 7 21.35 -8.40 -41.55
CA LEU A 7 21.25 -7.78 -40.21
C LEU A 7 19.84 -7.25 -39.96
N ASN A 8 19.21 -6.68 -40.97
CA ASN A 8 17.82 -6.17 -40.84
C ASN A 8 16.81 -7.32 -40.68
N ARG A 9 16.96 -8.43 -41.40
CA ARG A 9 16.09 -9.63 -41.24
C ARG A 9 16.23 -10.26 -39.85
N LYS A 10 17.45 -10.39 -39.31
CA LYS A 10 17.67 -10.90 -37.93
C LYS A 10 17.07 -9.98 -36.87
N ARG A 11 17.20 -8.68 -37.04
CA ARG A 11 16.58 -7.70 -36.10
C ARG A 11 15.05 -7.80 -36.13
N VAL A 12 14.45 -7.80 -37.32
CA VAL A 12 13.00 -7.95 -37.48
C VAL A 12 12.49 -9.26 -36.91
N PHE A 13 13.23 -10.34 -37.04
CA PHE A 13 12.89 -11.64 -36.46
C PHE A 13 12.96 -11.60 -34.92
N LEU A 14 14.03 -11.03 -34.36
CA LEU A 14 14.19 -10.85 -32.93
C LEU A 14 13.08 -9.94 -32.34
N GLU A 15 12.77 -8.83 -32.99
CA GLU A 15 11.70 -7.94 -32.58
C GLU A 15 10.34 -8.65 -32.56
N LYS A 16 10.01 -9.41 -33.61
CA LYS A 16 8.78 -10.21 -33.64
C LYS A 16 8.77 -11.30 -32.57
N PHE A 17 9.89 -11.98 -32.36
CA PHE A 17 10.00 -13.01 -31.33
C PHE A 17 9.76 -12.43 -29.93
N PHE A 18 10.43 -11.33 -29.59
CA PHE A 18 10.21 -10.67 -28.29
C PHE A 18 8.81 -10.08 -28.16
N HIS A 19 8.25 -9.54 -29.23
CA HIS A 19 6.86 -9.06 -29.22
C HIS A 19 5.88 -10.18 -28.91
N VAL A 20 6.01 -11.33 -29.55
CA VAL A 20 5.17 -12.52 -29.27
C VAL A 20 5.40 -13.04 -27.85
N LEU A 21 6.66 -13.09 -27.39
CA LEU A 21 7.00 -13.53 -26.04
C LEU A 21 6.35 -12.64 -24.98
N PHE A 22 6.47 -11.31 -25.13
CA PHE A 22 5.83 -10.37 -24.21
C PHE A 22 4.31 -10.42 -24.27
N LEU A 23 3.74 -10.61 -25.46
CA LEU A 23 2.29 -10.77 -25.64
C LEU A 23 1.79 -12.04 -24.92
N LEU A 24 2.51 -13.16 -25.07
CA LEU A 24 2.17 -14.40 -24.37
C LEU A 24 2.31 -14.26 -22.85
N ALA A 25 3.35 -13.59 -22.36
CA ALA A 25 3.53 -13.33 -20.95
C ALA A 25 2.41 -12.43 -20.39
N ALA A 26 2.04 -11.38 -21.12
CA ALA A 26 0.94 -10.51 -20.75
C ALA A 26 -0.41 -11.26 -20.74
N LEU A 27 -0.68 -12.08 -21.76
CA LEU A 27 -1.88 -12.91 -21.86
C LEU A 27 -1.95 -13.90 -20.69
N PHE A 28 -0.83 -14.55 -20.37
CA PHE A 28 -0.73 -15.47 -19.23
C PHE A 28 -1.04 -14.77 -17.92
N ALA A 29 -0.48 -13.57 -17.69
CA ALA A 29 -0.76 -12.78 -16.48
C ALA A 29 -2.25 -12.44 -16.36
N VAL A 30 -2.88 -11.95 -17.45
CA VAL A 30 -4.31 -11.61 -17.46
C VAL A 30 -5.17 -12.84 -17.22
N ILE A 31 -4.89 -13.96 -17.87
CA ILE A 31 -5.63 -15.22 -17.67
C ILE A 31 -5.48 -15.70 -16.22
N SER A 32 -4.27 -15.65 -15.67
CA SER A 32 -4.03 -16.07 -14.28
C SER A 32 -4.86 -15.24 -13.28
N VAL A 33 -4.88 -13.94 -13.45
CA VAL A 33 -5.71 -13.05 -12.60
C VAL A 33 -7.21 -13.36 -12.78
N ALA A 34 -7.67 -13.54 -14.02
CA ALA A 34 -9.05 -13.90 -14.30
C ALA A 34 -9.46 -15.23 -13.66
N LEU A 35 -8.59 -16.24 -13.75
CA LEU A 35 -8.83 -17.56 -13.12
C LEU A 35 -8.89 -17.47 -11.60
N ILE A 36 -8.00 -16.68 -10.97
CA ILE A 36 -8.03 -16.43 -9.53
C ILE A 36 -9.37 -15.78 -9.13
N ILE A 37 -9.79 -14.76 -9.85
CA ILE A 37 -11.07 -14.07 -9.59
C ILE A 37 -12.24 -15.07 -9.72
N ILE A 38 -12.32 -15.80 -10.82
CA ILE A 38 -13.39 -16.80 -11.06
C ILE A 38 -13.41 -17.86 -9.96
N PHE A 39 -12.24 -18.36 -9.56
CA PHE A 39 -12.13 -19.37 -8.52
C PHE A 39 -12.58 -18.85 -7.15
N ILE A 40 -12.09 -17.65 -6.76
CA ILE A 40 -12.44 -17.03 -5.47
C ILE A 40 -13.94 -16.72 -5.41
N PHE A 41 -14.50 -16.11 -6.47
CA PHE A 41 -15.94 -15.83 -6.52
C PHE A 41 -16.77 -17.11 -6.54
N GLY A 42 -16.37 -18.11 -7.33
CA GLY A 42 -17.08 -19.39 -7.39
C GLY A 42 -17.14 -20.10 -6.04
N LYS A 43 -16.03 -20.10 -5.29
CA LYS A 43 -15.99 -20.70 -3.95
C LYS A 43 -16.64 -19.81 -2.88
N GLY A 44 -16.42 -18.51 -2.95
CA GLY A 44 -16.95 -17.57 -1.97
C GLY A 44 -18.46 -17.37 -2.05
N LEU A 45 -19.05 -17.48 -3.24
CA LEU A 45 -20.49 -17.37 -3.43
C LEU A 45 -21.24 -18.70 -3.22
N ALA A 46 -20.54 -19.83 -3.24
CA ALA A 46 -21.17 -21.16 -3.10
C ALA A 46 -22.12 -21.28 -1.87
N PRO A 47 -21.80 -20.75 -0.67
CA PRO A 47 -22.68 -20.83 0.48
C PRO A 47 -24.03 -20.11 0.35
N PHE A 48 -24.14 -19.16 -0.59
CA PHE A 48 -25.36 -18.35 -0.80
C PHE A 48 -26.34 -18.95 -1.80
N PHE A 49 -25.94 -20.01 -2.52
CA PHE A 49 -26.82 -20.70 -3.46
C PHE A 49 -27.49 -21.92 -2.81
N PRO A 50 -28.78 -22.14 -3.05
CA PRO A 50 -29.45 -23.35 -2.63
C PRO A 50 -28.79 -24.58 -3.31
N ASN A 51 -28.66 -25.68 -2.61
CA ASN A 51 -28.07 -26.95 -3.09
C ASN A 51 -26.52 -27.09 -2.86
N ASN A 52 -25.94 -26.39 -1.90
CA ASN A 52 -24.57 -26.67 -1.51
C ASN A 52 -24.49 -27.45 -0.19
N GLN A 53 -23.32 -28.02 0.10
CA GLN A 53 -23.05 -28.81 1.31
C GLN A 53 -23.11 -28.03 2.63
N PHE A 54 -23.19 -26.70 2.57
CA PHE A 54 -23.07 -25.79 3.71
C PHE A 54 -24.40 -25.18 4.18
N GLY A 55 -25.53 -25.51 3.50
CA GLY A 55 -26.82 -24.86 3.75
C GLY A 55 -26.93 -23.52 3.04
N THR A 56 -28.10 -22.89 3.09
CA THR A 56 -28.33 -21.59 2.45
C THR A 56 -28.14 -20.46 3.50
N TYR A 57 -27.10 -19.66 3.35
CA TYR A 57 -26.86 -18.50 4.22
C TYR A 57 -27.56 -17.25 3.67
N ASN A 58 -28.12 -16.46 4.58
CA ASN A 58 -28.61 -15.13 4.23
C ASN A 58 -27.41 -14.18 4.08
N PHE A 59 -27.28 -13.57 2.91
CA PHE A 59 -26.18 -12.64 2.61
C PHE A 59 -26.13 -11.42 3.56
N VAL A 60 -27.31 -10.96 4.00
CA VAL A 60 -27.39 -9.83 4.96
C VAL A 60 -26.84 -10.26 6.31
N ASP A 61 -27.25 -11.41 6.83
CA ASP A 61 -26.80 -11.95 8.12
C ASP A 61 -25.29 -12.25 8.09
N PHE A 62 -24.77 -12.69 6.94
CA PHE A 62 -23.33 -12.89 6.74
C PHE A 62 -22.54 -11.59 6.89
N ILE A 63 -22.99 -10.49 6.23
CA ILE A 63 -22.27 -9.20 6.28
C ILE A 63 -22.45 -8.49 7.61
N THR A 64 -23.65 -8.54 8.20
CA THR A 64 -23.98 -7.78 9.41
C THR A 64 -23.77 -8.57 10.71
N GLY A 65 -23.68 -9.89 10.61
CA GLY A 65 -23.47 -10.75 11.77
C GLY A 65 -22.16 -10.46 12.48
N LEU A 66 -22.21 -10.44 13.80
CA LEU A 66 -21.06 -10.10 14.65
C LEU A 66 -20.37 -11.34 15.26
N LYS A 67 -20.83 -12.53 14.94
CA LYS A 67 -20.28 -13.78 15.47
C LYS A 67 -19.77 -14.67 14.35
N TRP A 68 -18.58 -15.21 14.55
CA TRP A 68 -17.98 -16.21 13.69
C TRP A 68 -17.69 -17.46 14.51
N THR A 69 -18.67 -18.35 14.57
CA THR A 69 -18.57 -19.63 15.29
C THR A 69 -19.03 -20.76 14.38
N PRO A 70 -18.15 -21.33 13.54
CA PRO A 70 -18.50 -22.40 12.59
C PRO A 70 -19.16 -23.62 13.26
N GLN A 71 -18.81 -23.90 14.54
CA GLN A 71 -19.37 -25.03 15.27
C GLN A 71 -20.86 -24.83 15.60
N SER A 72 -21.33 -23.62 15.77
CA SER A 72 -22.76 -23.29 16.02
C SER A 72 -23.50 -22.83 14.77
N GLY A 73 -22.81 -22.77 13.62
CA GLY A 73 -23.42 -22.36 12.36
C GLY A 73 -23.53 -20.85 12.16
N ASP A 74 -22.88 -20.05 13.01
CA ASP A 74 -22.87 -18.59 12.89
C ASP A 74 -21.67 -18.15 12.03
N TYR A 75 -21.93 -17.47 10.91
CA TYR A 75 -20.92 -17.01 9.95
C TYR A 75 -21.06 -15.51 9.67
N GLY A 76 -20.98 -14.68 10.70
CA GLY A 76 -21.04 -13.24 10.56
C GLY A 76 -19.65 -12.61 10.45
N ILE A 77 -19.38 -11.80 9.41
CA ILE A 77 -18.10 -11.10 9.19
C ILE A 77 -18.16 -9.60 9.53
N GLY A 78 -19.28 -9.10 10.05
CA GLY A 78 -19.48 -7.68 10.32
C GLY A 78 -18.42 -7.09 11.24
N TYR A 79 -18.03 -7.80 12.32
CA TYR A 79 -16.98 -7.34 13.22
C TYR A 79 -15.60 -7.28 12.54
N MET A 80 -15.30 -8.21 11.60
CA MET A 80 -14.04 -8.22 10.86
C MET A 80 -13.96 -7.01 9.93
N ILE A 81 -15.08 -6.67 9.27
CA ILE A 81 -15.18 -5.48 8.42
C ILE A 81 -14.93 -4.21 9.24
N ILE A 82 -15.61 -4.07 10.37
CA ILE A 82 -15.47 -2.90 11.24
C ILE A 82 -14.03 -2.78 11.76
N SER A 83 -13.45 -3.88 12.23
CA SER A 83 -12.06 -3.91 12.72
C SER A 83 -11.06 -3.53 11.65
N SER A 84 -11.22 -4.03 10.41
CA SER A 84 -10.36 -3.69 9.28
C SER A 84 -10.45 -2.20 8.91
N ILE A 85 -11.66 -1.64 8.92
CA ILE A 85 -11.87 -0.20 8.66
C ILE A 85 -11.21 0.63 9.76
N LEU A 86 -11.42 0.28 11.02
CA LEU A 86 -10.83 1.02 12.15
C LEU A 86 -9.30 0.93 12.16
N ALA A 87 -8.73 -0.25 11.89
CA ALA A 87 -7.29 -0.45 11.78
C ALA A 87 -6.69 0.42 10.65
N THR A 88 -7.31 0.37 9.48
CA THR A 88 -6.87 1.16 8.32
C THR A 88 -6.98 2.66 8.56
N LEU A 89 -8.13 3.13 9.07
CA LEU A 89 -8.32 4.55 9.39
C LEU A 89 -7.34 5.03 10.45
N GLY A 90 -7.12 4.25 11.51
CA GLY A 90 -6.12 4.56 12.53
C GLY A 90 -4.72 4.69 11.95
N ALA A 91 -4.32 3.74 11.12
CA ALA A 91 -3.01 3.78 10.44
C ALA A 91 -2.86 4.98 9.50
N ILE A 92 -3.92 5.35 8.77
CA ILE A 92 -3.93 6.51 7.87
C ILE A 92 -3.83 7.82 8.66
N VAL A 93 -4.64 7.98 9.70
CA VAL A 93 -4.67 9.20 10.52
C VAL A 93 -3.31 9.51 11.14
N ILE A 94 -2.55 8.48 11.51
CA ILE A 94 -1.21 8.64 12.08
C ILE A 94 -0.15 8.67 10.96
N GLY A 95 -0.20 7.72 10.04
CA GLY A 95 0.84 7.48 9.05
C GLY A 95 0.93 8.56 7.98
N VAL A 96 -0.22 9.05 7.47
CA VAL A 96 -0.21 10.06 6.39
C VAL A 96 0.46 11.37 6.82
N PRO A 97 0.12 11.98 7.96
CA PRO A 97 0.81 13.20 8.41
C PRO A 97 2.32 12.98 8.58
N ILE A 98 2.74 11.88 9.19
CA ILE A 98 4.16 11.56 9.38
C ILE A 98 4.86 11.39 8.02
N ALA A 99 4.25 10.65 7.10
CA ALA A 99 4.80 10.44 5.76
C ALA A 99 4.92 11.74 4.97
N LEU A 100 3.91 12.61 5.01
CA LEU A 100 3.92 13.91 4.34
C LEU A 100 5.03 14.81 4.89
N LEU A 101 5.14 14.92 6.21
CA LEU A 101 6.21 15.72 6.84
C LEU A 101 7.58 15.17 6.52
N THR A 102 7.76 13.85 6.54
CA THR A 102 9.01 13.18 6.16
C THR A 102 9.36 13.45 4.70
N SER A 103 8.38 13.36 3.79
CA SER A 103 8.57 13.62 2.36
C SER A 103 8.99 15.08 2.10
N VAL A 104 8.32 16.03 2.74
CA VAL A 104 8.67 17.45 2.67
C VAL A 104 10.07 17.69 3.22
N PHE A 105 10.38 17.07 4.36
CA PHE A 105 11.71 17.20 4.96
C PHE A 105 12.80 16.70 4.01
N ILE A 106 12.66 15.52 3.44
CA ILE A 106 13.65 14.92 2.52
C ILE A 106 13.77 15.72 1.22
N ALA A 107 12.64 16.20 0.67
CA ALA A 107 12.61 16.85 -0.63
C ALA A 107 13.10 18.31 -0.59
N GLU A 108 12.76 19.08 0.46
CA GLU A 108 12.88 20.54 0.47
C GLU A 108 13.72 21.10 1.63
N VAL A 109 13.84 20.38 2.75
CA VAL A 109 14.43 20.91 3.98
C VAL A 109 15.79 20.31 4.27
N ALA A 110 15.93 19.00 4.14
CA ALA A 110 17.13 18.27 4.52
C ALA A 110 18.37 18.71 3.72
N PRO A 111 19.52 18.86 4.37
CA PRO A 111 20.79 19.07 3.66
C PRO A 111 21.11 17.83 2.80
N LYS A 112 21.76 18.05 1.65
CA LYS A 112 22.05 16.98 0.67
C LYS A 112 22.66 15.70 1.27
N PRO A 113 23.65 15.76 2.19
CA PRO A 113 24.21 14.54 2.77
C PRO A 113 23.17 13.72 3.53
N LEU A 114 22.28 14.37 4.29
CA LEU A 114 21.25 13.70 5.07
C LEU A 114 20.17 13.11 4.16
N ALA A 115 19.71 13.86 3.17
CA ALA A 115 18.74 13.35 2.20
C ALA A 115 19.25 12.11 1.45
N ASN A 116 20.53 12.09 1.09
CA ASN A 116 21.19 10.96 0.41
C ASN A 116 21.28 9.69 1.28
N ILE A 117 21.15 9.79 2.60
CA ILE A 117 21.12 8.64 3.52
C ILE A 117 19.69 8.23 3.81
N VAL A 118 18.81 9.21 4.11
CA VAL A 118 17.43 8.93 4.52
C VAL A 118 16.60 8.34 3.39
N ARG A 119 16.79 8.82 2.16
CA ARG A 119 16.05 8.33 0.99
C ARG A 119 16.28 6.83 0.72
N PRO A 120 17.53 6.32 0.57
CA PRO A 120 17.76 4.90 0.42
C PRO A 120 17.27 4.09 1.62
N ALA A 121 17.34 4.62 2.84
CA ALA A 121 16.82 3.94 4.02
C ALA A 121 15.29 3.74 3.94
N VAL A 122 14.55 4.73 3.47
CA VAL A 122 13.10 4.62 3.22
C VAL A 122 12.81 3.61 2.09
N GLU A 123 13.61 3.64 1.01
CA GLU A 123 13.48 2.69 -0.10
C GLU A 123 13.74 1.23 0.36
N LEU A 124 14.72 1.01 1.22
CA LEU A 124 15.00 -0.29 1.82
C LEU A 124 13.85 -0.76 2.71
N LEU A 125 13.26 0.12 3.52
CA LEU A 125 12.08 -0.20 4.31
C LEU A 125 10.90 -0.61 3.40
N ALA A 126 10.69 0.07 2.27
CA ALA A 126 9.64 -0.28 1.32
C ALA A 126 9.81 -1.68 0.72
N ALA A 127 11.04 -2.18 0.61
CA ALA A 127 11.39 -3.48 0.06
C ALA A 127 11.25 -4.65 1.07
N ILE A 128 11.06 -4.36 2.37
CA ILE A 128 10.88 -5.40 3.39
C ILE A 128 9.56 -6.15 3.15
N PRO A 129 9.58 -7.50 3.10
CA PRO A 129 8.36 -8.31 3.05
C PRO A 129 7.43 -8.02 4.23
N SER A 130 6.11 -7.94 3.96
CA SER A 130 5.12 -7.59 4.98
C SER A 130 5.09 -8.54 6.19
N VAL A 131 5.38 -9.82 5.96
CA VAL A 131 5.51 -10.81 7.04
C VAL A 131 6.54 -10.39 8.09
N LEU A 132 7.67 -9.77 7.70
CA LEU A 132 8.68 -9.30 8.64
C LEU A 132 8.18 -8.12 9.49
N TYR A 133 7.32 -7.27 8.94
CA TYR A 133 6.63 -6.24 9.73
C TYR A 133 5.70 -6.88 10.77
N GLY A 134 5.02 -7.97 10.43
CA GLY A 134 4.20 -8.74 11.38
C GLY A 134 5.03 -9.39 12.48
N VAL A 135 6.15 -10.03 12.14
CA VAL A 135 7.09 -10.61 13.12
C VAL A 135 7.66 -9.52 14.04
N PHE A 136 8.05 -8.37 13.50
CA PHE A 136 8.47 -7.21 14.29
C PHE A 136 7.35 -6.71 15.19
N GLY A 137 6.13 -6.63 14.66
CA GLY A 137 4.93 -6.26 15.42
C GLY A 137 4.73 -7.17 16.62
N PHE A 138 4.73 -8.47 16.38
CA PHE A 138 4.60 -9.48 17.43
C PHE A 138 5.74 -9.41 18.47
N ALA A 139 6.99 -9.30 18.02
CA ALA A 139 8.14 -9.35 18.89
C ALA A 139 8.39 -8.04 19.67
N VAL A 140 8.01 -6.89 19.11
CA VAL A 140 8.36 -5.57 19.68
C VAL A 140 7.12 -4.76 20.02
N ILE A 141 6.17 -4.60 19.07
CA ILE A 141 5.02 -3.71 19.25
C ILE A 141 4.03 -4.29 20.26
N THR A 142 3.66 -5.56 20.13
CA THR A 142 2.72 -6.23 21.04
C THR A 142 3.20 -6.18 22.52
N PRO A 143 4.48 -6.48 22.85
CA PRO A 143 4.98 -6.31 24.22
C PRO A 143 4.96 -4.85 24.72
N LEU A 144 5.22 -3.88 23.84
CA LEU A 144 5.14 -2.46 24.21
C LEU A 144 3.69 -2.05 24.50
N VAL A 145 2.75 -2.46 23.65
CA VAL A 145 1.32 -2.20 23.86
C VAL A 145 0.84 -2.85 25.14
N LYS A 146 1.29 -4.05 25.47
CA LYS A 146 0.96 -4.76 26.71
C LYS A 146 1.30 -3.95 27.98
N GLN A 147 2.37 -3.14 27.94
CA GLN A 147 2.76 -2.33 29.08
C GLN A 147 1.82 -1.15 29.38
N ILE A 148 1.12 -0.68 28.34
CA ILE A 148 0.21 0.49 28.43
C ILE A 148 -1.27 0.10 28.32
N SER A 149 -1.56 -1.16 27.96
CA SER A 149 -2.91 -1.69 27.82
C SER A 149 -3.37 -2.37 29.11
N PRO A 150 -4.65 -2.22 29.49
CA PRO A 150 -5.22 -3.00 30.57
C PRO A 150 -5.41 -4.49 30.25
N TYR A 151 -5.24 -4.88 28.96
CA TYR A 151 -5.40 -6.25 28.51
C TYR A 151 -4.08 -7.03 28.58
N PRO A 152 -4.09 -8.27 29.10
CA PRO A 152 -2.86 -9.02 29.39
C PRO A 152 -2.14 -9.59 28.15
N SER A 153 -2.82 -9.74 27.00
CA SER A 153 -2.21 -10.30 25.80
C SER A 153 -1.36 -9.30 25.03
N GLY A 154 -1.75 -8.03 25.01
CA GLY A 154 -1.14 -7.01 24.15
C GLY A 154 -1.62 -7.06 22.70
N ASP A 155 -2.23 -8.19 22.28
CA ASP A 155 -2.85 -8.33 20.95
C ASP A 155 -4.07 -7.40 20.91
N SER A 156 -4.02 -6.39 20.07
CA SER A 156 -5.02 -5.35 20.07
C SER A 156 -5.06 -4.56 18.78
N LEU A 157 -6.19 -3.94 18.54
CA LEU A 157 -6.34 -3.00 17.42
C LEU A 157 -5.26 -1.92 17.41
N LEU A 158 -4.77 -1.50 18.59
CA LEU A 158 -3.70 -0.50 18.70
C LEU A 158 -2.37 -1.03 18.17
N ALA A 159 -2.03 -2.30 18.45
CA ALA A 159 -0.82 -2.94 17.94
C ALA A 159 -0.90 -3.08 16.41
N VAL A 160 -2.05 -3.51 15.89
CA VAL A 160 -2.30 -3.57 14.44
C VAL A 160 -2.16 -2.19 13.78
N ILE A 161 -2.77 -1.14 14.35
CA ILE A 161 -2.65 0.24 13.85
C ILE A 161 -1.18 0.67 13.81
N ALA A 162 -0.41 0.41 14.85
CA ALA A 162 1.00 0.78 14.91
C ALA A 162 1.83 0.08 13.82
N VAL A 163 1.65 -1.23 13.63
CA VAL A 163 2.34 -2.00 12.59
C VAL A 163 1.95 -1.52 11.19
N LEU A 164 0.66 -1.36 10.91
CA LEU A 164 0.18 -0.84 9.63
C LEU A 164 0.71 0.57 9.36
N THR A 165 0.75 1.43 10.38
CA THR A 165 1.33 2.78 10.27
C THR A 165 2.77 2.71 9.78
N ILE A 166 3.63 1.93 10.45
CA ILE A 166 5.04 1.78 10.08
C ILE A 166 5.18 1.25 8.65
N MET A 167 4.34 0.30 8.26
CA MET A 167 4.40 -0.35 6.96
C MET A 167 3.99 0.56 5.79
N ILE A 168 3.01 1.47 5.99
CA ILE A 168 2.57 2.37 4.91
C ILE A 168 3.50 3.56 4.72
N LEU A 169 4.24 3.97 5.75
CA LEU A 169 5.14 5.14 5.71
C LEU A 169 6.09 5.13 4.51
N PRO A 170 6.88 4.07 4.26
CA PRO A 170 7.84 4.07 3.16
C PRO A 170 7.16 4.22 1.80
N THR A 171 6.02 3.58 1.60
CA THR A 171 5.26 3.64 0.34
C THR A 171 4.79 5.06 0.03
N ILE A 172 4.20 5.73 1.03
CA ILE A 172 3.72 7.10 0.88
C ILE A 172 4.89 8.06 0.67
N VAL A 173 5.94 7.93 1.49
CA VAL A 173 7.12 8.81 1.42
C VAL A 173 7.77 8.74 0.05
N ALA A 174 8.00 7.56 -0.51
CA ALA A 174 8.66 7.40 -1.81
C ALA A 174 7.90 8.10 -2.95
N VAL A 175 6.56 7.96 -2.98
CA VAL A 175 5.73 8.57 -4.04
C VAL A 175 5.59 10.07 -3.83
N VAL A 176 5.36 10.52 -2.61
CA VAL A 176 5.16 11.95 -2.30
C VAL A 176 6.47 12.72 -2.48
N GLU A 177 7.59 12.20 -2.00
CA GLU A 177 8.91 12.83 -2.15
C GLU A 177 9.25 13.03 -3.64
N THR A 178 9.07 12.00 -4.45
CA THR A 178 9.28 12.08 -5.90
C THR A 178 8.37 13.11 -6.55
N SER A 179 7.11 13.20 -6.12
CA SER A 179 6.14 14.17 -6.64
C SER A 179 6.49 15.62 -6.26
N ILE A 180 6.98 15.83 -5.05
CA ILE A 180 7.47 17.17 -4.60
C ILE A 180 8.68 17.59 -5.42
N ARG A 181 9.62 16.68 -5.68
CA ARG A 181 10.81 16.98 -6.50
C ARG A 181 10.48 17.24 -7.97
N ALA A 182 9.40 16.66 -8.48
CA ALA A 182 8.95 16.87 -9.85
C ALA A 182 8.39 18.29 -10.09
N VAL A 183 8.10 19.07 -9.04
CA VAL A 183 7.64 20.46 -9.18
C VAL A 183 8.75 21.31 -9.81
N PRO A 184 8.48 22.02 -10.93
CA PRO A 184 9.47 22.83 -11.62
C PRO A 184 10.13 23.87 -10.70
N GLN A 185 11.44 23.99 -10.80
CA GLN A 185 12.23 24.93 -10.00
C GLN A 185 11.78 26.38 -10.21
N SER A 186 11.30 26.74 -11.42
CA SER A 186 10.76 28.07 -11.74
C SER A 186 9.60 28.50 -10.84
N TYR A 187 8.78 27.55 -10.35
CA TYR A 187 7.69 27.87 -9.41
C TYR A 187 8.23 28.32 -8.05
N LYS A 188 9.30 27.68 -7.58
CA LYS A 188 9.97 28.02 -6.32
C LYS A 188 10.66 29.35 -6.42
N GLU A 189 11.44 29.56 -7.50
CA GLU A 189 12.17 30.81 -7.78
C GLU A 189 11.21 32.00 -7.95
N GLY A 190 10.11 31.83 -8.70
CA GLY A 190 9.08 32.85 -8.86
C GLY A 190 8.45 33.26 -7.53
N SER A 191 8.14 32.29 -6.65
CA SER A 191 7.60 32.57 -5.32
C SER A 191 8.58 33.34 -4.44
N LEU A 192 9.85 32.93 -4.43
CA LEU A 192 10.91 33.61 -3.68
C LEU A 192 11.17 35.01 -4.21
N ALA A 193 11.14 35.22 -5.53
CA ALA A 193 11.29 36.53 -6.17
C ALA A 193 10.18 37.53 -5.78
N LEU A 194 8.96 37.01 -5.48
CA LEU A 194 7.85 37.78 -4.94
C LEU A 194 7.96 38.08 -3.44
N GLY A 195 9.08 37.71 -2.79
CA GLY A 195 9.32 37.94 -1.38
C GLY A 195 8.73 36.91 -0.42
N ALA A 196 8.22 35.76 -0.93
CA ALA A 196 7.75 34.68 -0.06
C ALA A 196 8.94 34.03 0.67
N SER A 197 8.73 33.65 1.94
CA SER A 197 9.70 32.84 2.67
C SER A 197 9.77 31.41 2.13
N LYS A 198 10.87 30.68 2.42
CA LYS A 198 11.02 29.27 2.02
C LYS A 198 9.84 28.41 2.48
N MET A 199 9.37 28.59 3.71
CA MET A 199 8.24 27.86 4.25
C MET A 199 6.93 28.21 3.53
N GLN A 200 6.70 29.50 3.24
CA GLN A 200 5.53 29.92 2.45
C GLN A 200 5.57 29.30 1.04
N THR A 201 6.71 29.28 0.39
CA THR A 201 6.90 28.64 -0.92
C THR A 201 6.57 27.15 -0.85
N ILE A 202 7.06 26.41 0.15
CA ILE A 202 6.76 24.97 0.32
C ILE A 202 5.26 24.75 0.47
N PHE A 203 4.62 25.41 1.44
CA PHE A 203 3.21 25.12 1.78
C PHE A 203 2.20 25.73 0.81
N LYS A 204 2.49 26.89 0.20
CA LYS A 204 1.54 27.59 -0.67
C LYS A 204 1.75 27.36 -2.16
N VAL A 205 2.94 26.88 -2.57
CA VAL A 205 3.28 26.69 -3.99
C VAL A 205 3.63 25.23 -4.28
N VAL A 206 4.63 24.67 -3.59
CA VAL A 206 5.16 23.35 -3.90
C VAL A 206 4.14 22.24 -3.57
N LEU A 207 3.60 22.22 -2.37
CA LEU A 207 2.63 21.19 -1.97
C LEU A 207 1.34 21.23 -2.79
N PRO A 208 0.71 22.40 -3.05
CA PRO A 208 -0.42 22.48 -3.97
C PRO A 208 -0.10 22.04 -5.40
N ALA A 209 1.11 22.35 -5.91
CA ALA A 209 1.53 21.90 -7.22
C ALA A 209 1.75 20.38 -7.29
N ALA A 210 2.19 19.76 -6.19
CA ALA A 210 2.40 18.32 -6.07
C ALA A 210 1.14 17.54 -5.64
N LYS A 211 -0.02 18.17 -5.48
CA LYS A 211 -1.23 17.58 -4.87
C LYS A 211 -1.67 16.25 -5.48
N SER A 212 -1.59 16.12 -6.81
CA SER A 212 -1.97 14.87 -7.51
C SER A 212 -1.08 13.71 -7.10
N GLY A 213 0.23 13.92 -7.02
CA GLY A 213 1.16 12.90 -6.56
C GLY A 213 1.05 12.61 -5.07
N ILE A 214 0.75 13.63 -4.24
CA ILE A 214 0.46 13.44 -2.82
C ILE A 214 -0.77 12.53 -2.65
N LEU A 215 -1.86 12.82 -3.36
CA LEU A 215 -3.06 11.98 -3.32
C LEU A 215 -2.78 10.56 -3.80
N THR A 216 -1.99 10.41 -4.88
CA THR A 216 -1.57 9.08 -5.37
C THR A 216 -0.80 8.31 -4.30
N GLY A 217 0.17 8.94 -3.63
CA GLY A 217 0.92 8.31 -2.54
C GLY A 217 0.02 7.87 -1.38
N VAL A 218 -0.92 8.71 -0.98
CA VAL A 218 -1.90 8.38 0.07
C VAL A 218 -2.80 7.22 -0.36
N ILE A 219 -3.35 7.24 -1.57
CA ILE A 219 -4.21 6.15 -2.10
C ILE A 219 -3.44 4.82 -2.15
N LEU A 220 -2.18 4.83 -2.57
CA LEU A 220 -1.33 3.63 -2.57
C LEU A 220 -1.08 3.13 -1.15
N GLY A 221 -0.84 4.02 -0.19
CA GLY A 221 -0.71 3.67 1.22
C GLY A 221 -1.98 3.04 1.79
N VAL A 222 -3.14 3.64 1.49
CA VAL A 222 -4.47 3.11 1.87
C VAL A 222 -4.69 1.73 1.26
N GLY A 223 -4.44 1.57 -0.03
CA GLY A 223 -4.58 0.28 -0.72
C GLY A 223 -3.69 -0.80 -0.11
N ARG A 224 -2.46 -0.44 0.29
CA ARG A 224 -1.55 -1.34 0.98
C ARG A 224 -2.06 -1.72 2.37
N ALA A 225 -2.59 -0.76 3.15
CA ALA A 225 -3.12 -1.04 4.49
C ALA A 225 -4.36 -1.95 4.46
N ILE A 226 -5.30 -1.72 3.53
CA ILE A 226 -6.52 -2.55 3.39
C ILE A 226 -6.17 -3.96 2.92
N GLY A 227 -5.17 -4.10 2.03
CA GLY A 227 -4.77 -5.38 1.46
C GLY A 227 -3.86 -6.21 2.37
N GLU A 228 -3.45 -5.68 3.54
CA GLU A 228 -2.51 -6.37 4.40
C GLU A 228 -3.18 -7.47 5.22
N THR A 229 -2.70 -8.68 5.03
CA THR A 229 -3.20 -9.86 5.74
C THR A 229 -2.14 -10.47 6.66
N MET A 230 -0.91 -10.62 6.15
CA MET A 230 0.13 -11.39 6.84
C MET A 230 0.68 -10.67 8.07
N ALA A 231 0.86 -9.34 8.01
CA ALA A 231 1.32 -8.58 9.17
C ALA A 231 0.24 -8.52 10.26
N VAL A 232 -1.04 -8.42 9.86
CA VAL A 232 -2.17 -8.32 10.80
C VAL A 232 -2.42 -9.63 11.53
N ILE A 233 -2.25 -10.77 10.86
CA ILE A 233 -2.53 -12.10 11.46
C ILE A 233 -1.50 -12.48 12.54
N LEU A 234 -0.33 -11.83 12.53
CA LEU A 234 0.77 -12.11 13.47
C LEU A 234 0.72 -11.21 14.72
N VAL A 235 -0.06 -10.15 14.70
CA VAL A 235 -0.17 -9.11 15.73
C VAL A 235 -1.57 -9.08 16.33
#